data_619221fb4b0615e40669fc60ab1517ab
#
_entry.id   619221fb4b0615e40669fc60ab1517ab
#
_cell.length_a   1.000
_cell.length_b   1.000
_cell.length_c   1.000
_cell.angle_alpha   90.00
_cell.angle_beta   90.00
_cell.angle_gamma   90.00
#
_symmetry.space_group_name_H-M   'P 1'
#
loop_
_entity.id
_entity.type
_entity.pdbx_description
1 polymer ?
#
loop_
_entity_poly.entity_id
_entity_poly.type
_entity_poly.pdbx_seq_one_letter_code
_entity_poly.pdbx_strand_id
1 'polypeptide(L)'
;MAAGFTRAGLAALDETLTGHVATGTVPGLVALVERDGEVHVTTAGSKALGDSKALGRDAIFRIASLTKPIVGAAVMLLIEDGALGLADPVEKWLPELAGRRVLRHLSADLDDTMPAQRAITVEDVLSFRFGFGTIMSPDHYPVAAAEAEIGLKTLGPPWPPTPLSPDEWIAGLGRLPLLDQPGTRWRYNTGATVAGILVERVAGAPLAEVLATRVFEPLGMTDTGFHVPEGKLHRLTSMYQPGADGLTLVDGPRGWYAAPPALPDGSGGLVSTIDDMEAFTAMLAADGGGLLSTESVRLMLLDRTTERDKTENAVFFGDQGGWGLMMAVPTEAAGSRSTDPGTPRGYGWDGGSGTTWRTDPATGLTGIMLTQRMATSPAPSALTLDFWTAARAACA
;
A
#
# COMPACT_ATOMS: atom_id res chain seq x y z
N MET A 1 -2.53 17.07 -31.01
CA MET A 1 -3.13 17.11 -29.68
C MET A 1 -3.32 15.67 -29.28
N ALA A 2 -2.67 15.20 -28.25
CA ALA A 2 -2.96 13.88 -27.68
C ALA A 2 -4.43 13.92 -27.25
N ALA A 3 -5.23 12.98 -27.70
CA ALA A 3 -6.59 12.85 -27.25
C ALA A 3 -6.55 12.06 -25.93
N GLY A 4 -7.13 12.54 -24.85
CA GLY A 4 -7.15 11.88 -23.54
C GLY A 4 -7.82 10.52 -23.62
N PHE A 5 -9.13 10.50 -23.77
CA PHE A 5 -9.92 9.26 -23.86
C PHE A 5 -10.90 9.30 -25.04
N THR A 6 -11.26 8.12 -25.54
CA THR A 6 -12.37 7.97 -26.47
C THR A 6 -13.69 7.81 -25.71
N ARG A 7 -14.77 8.42 -26.21
CA ARG A 7 -16.11 8.25 -25.63
C ARG A 7 -16.54 6.78 -25.57
N ALA A 8 -16.24 6.01 -26.62
CA ALA A 8 -16.58 4.59 -26.67
C ALA A 8 -15.78 3.78 -25.65
N GLY A 9 -14.49 4.12 -25.46
CA GLY A 9 -13.64 3.47 -24.47
C GLY A 9 -14.07 3.73 -23.03
N LEU A 10 -14.44 4.99 -22.70
CA LEU A 10 -14.99 5.31 -21.38
C LEU A 10 -16.32 4.60 -21.12
N ALA A 11 -17.21 4.52 -22.11
CA ALA A 11 -18.46 3.77 -21.98
C ALA A 11 -18.22 2.25 -21.75
N ALA A 12 -17.23 1.68 -22.44
CA ALA A 12 -16.85 0.27 -22.23
C ALA A 12 -16.21 0.04 -20.85
N LEU A 13 -15.43 0.99 -20.32
CA LEU A 13 -14.92 0.97 -18.94
C LEU A 13 -16.08 0.96 -17.93
N ASP A 14 -17.04 1.87 -18.08
CA ASP A 14 -18.21 1.94 -17.22
C ASP A 14 -19.04 0.63 -17.27
N GLU A 15 -19.26 0.07 -18.46
CA GLU A 15 -19.98 -1.20 -18.63
C GLU A 15 -19.24 -2.36 -17.96
N THR A 16 -17.92 -2.44 -18.13
CA THR A 16 -17.08 -3.46 -17.51
C THR A 16 -17.20 -3.43 -15.98
N LEU A 17 -17.04 -2.25 -15.38
CA LEU A 17 -17.06 -2.08 -13.93
C LEU A 17 -18.45 -2.29 -13.34
N THR A 18 -19.51 -1.79 -13.98
CA THR A 18 -20.89 -2.01 -13.55
C THR A 18 -21.30 -3.48 -13.70
N GLY A 19 -20.74 -4.18 -14.69
CA GLY A 19 -20.92 -5.63 -14.87
C GLY A 19 -20.45 -6.45 -13.67
N HIS A 20 -19.31 -6.10 -13.07
CA HIS A 20 -18.83 -6.76 -11.84
C HIS A 20 -19.73 -6.54 -10.64
N VAL A 21 -20.38 -5.38 -10.54
CA VAL A 21 -21.38 -5.13 -9.51
C VAL A 21 -22.64 -5.94 -9.78
N ALA A 22 -23.12 -5.95 -11.03
CA ALA A 22 -24.33 -6.67 -11.43
C ALA A 22 -24.22 -8.19 -11.22
N THR A 23 -23.01 -8.75 -11.38
CA THR A 23 -22.75 -10.17 -11.12
C THR A 23 -22.46 -10.49 -9.65
N GLY A 24 -22.46 -9.50 -8.77
CA GLY A 24 -22.20 -9.67 -7.34
C GLY A 24 -20.71 -9.92 -7.00
N THR A 25 -19.80 -9.67 -7.94
CA THR A 25 -18.36 -9.76 -7.69
C THR A 25 -17.93 -8.82 -6.56
N VAL A 26 -18.47 -7.61 -6.53
CA VAL A 26 -18.31 -6.62 -5.45
C VAL A 26 -19.66 -5.94 -5.16
N PRO A 27 -19.92 -5.46 -3.92
CA PRO A 27 -21.12 -4.68 -3.61
C PRO A 27 -21.14 -3.33 -4.31
N GLY A 28 -19.99 -2.72 -4.48
CA GLY A 28 -19.78 -1.44 -5.13
C GLY A 28 -18.30 -1.10 -5.30
N LEU A 29 -18.05 -0.11 -6.13
CA LEU A 29 -16.70 0.42 -6.40
C LEU A 29 -16.79 1.89 -6.84
N VAL A 30 -15.68 2.60 -6.66
CA VAL A 30 -15.41 3.87 -7.31
C VAL A 30 -14.08 3.73 -8.04
N ALA A 31 -14.05 4.07 -9.33
CA ALA A 31 -12.85 4.05 -10.13
C ALA A 31 -12.65 5.41 -10.82
N LEU A 32 -11.40 5.80 -10.98
CA LEU A 32 -10.99 7.01 -11.65
C LEU A 32 -9.91 6.66 -12.67
N VAL A 33 -10.02 7.22 -13.86
CA VAL A 33 -8.93 7.27 -14.84
C VAL A 33 -8.66 8.72 -15.21
N GLU A 34 -7.37 9.06 -15.32
CA GLU A 34 -6.91 10.39 -15.71
C GLU A 34 -5.86 10.27 -16.80
N ARG A 35 -5.94 11.14 -17.80
CA ARG A 35 -4.93 11.29 -18.85
C ARG A 35 -5.00 12.67 -19.46
N ASP A 36 -3.85 13.33 -19.62
CA ASP A 36 -3.72 14.65 -20.25
C ASP A 36 -4.67 15.71 -19.65
N GLY A 37 -4.95 15.62 -18.32
CA GLY A 37 -5.87 16.50 -17.60
C GLY A 37 -7.36 16.18 -17.78
N GLU A 38 -7.71 15.14 -18.54
CA GLU A 38 -9.08 14.62 -18.61
C GLU A 38 -9.28 13.56 -17.52
N VAL A 39 -10.27 13.78 -16.66
CA VAL A 39 -10.62 12.87 -15.56
C VAL A 39 -11.99 12.25 -15.81
N HIS A 40 -12.08 10.93 -15.73
CA HIS A 40 -13.36 10.19 -15.75
C HIS A 40 -13.51 9.37 -14.49
N VAL A 41 -14.71 9.42 -13.88
CA VAL A 41 -15.02 8.68 -12.64
C VAL A 41 -16.24 7.81 -12.84
N THR A 42 -16.08 6.52 -12.58
CA THR A 42 -17.17 5.53 -12.52
C THR A 42 -17.54 5.25 -11.07
N THR A 43 -18.82 5.34 -10.74
CA THR A 43 -19.36 4.87 -9.46
C THR A 43 -20.41 3.80 -9.72
N ALA A 44 -20.34 2.68 -9.03
CA ALA A 44 -21.26 1.57 -9.24
C ALA A 44 -21.62 0.86 -7.92
N GLY A 45 -22.84 0.39 -7.80
CA GLY A 45 -23.31 -0.41 -6.66
C GLY A 45 -23.66 0.40 -5.41
N SER A 46 -23.41 -0.19 -4.25
CA SER A 46 -23.81 0.34 -2.94
C SER A 46 -22.70 0.19 -1.89
N LYS A 47 -22.83 0.86 -0.74
CA LYS A 47 -21.83 0.82 0.35
C LYS A 47 -21.79 -0.50 1.11
N ALA A 48 -22.83 -1.30 1.00
CA ALA A 48 -22.93 -2.61 1.63
C ALA A 48 -23.83 -3.54 0.82
N LEU A 49 -23.65 -4.83 0.95
CA LEU A 49 -24.58 -5.83 0.38
C LEU A 49 -25.98 -5.60 0.92
N GLY A 50 -26.97 -5.55 0.03
CA GLY A 50 -28.38 -5.33 0.38
C GLY A 50 -28.75 -3.87 0.68
N ASP A 51 -27.79 -2.94 0.63
CA ASP A 51 -28.13 -1.51 0.72
C ASP A 51 -28.76 -1.05 -0.61
N SER A 52 -29.89 -0.37 -0.51
CA SER A 52 -30.60 0.18 -1.67
C SER A 52 -30.09 1.56 -2.13
N LYS A 53 -29.22 2.20 -1.32
CA LYS A 53 -28.65 3.50 -1.66
C LYS A 53 -27.45 3.34 -2.57
N ALA A 54 -27.46 4.06 -3.68
CA ALA A 54 -26.32 4.11 -4.60
C ALA A 54 -25.06 4.61 -3.87
N LEU A 55 -23.93 4.04 -4.26
CA LEU A 55 -22.61 4.49 -3.81
C LEU A 55 -22.33 5.90 -4.35
N GLY A 56 -21.91 6.80 -3.48
CA GLY A 56 -21.47 8.15 -3.87
C GLY A 56 -19.98 8.18 -4.22
N ARG A 57 -19.57 9.15 -5.04
CA ARG A 57 -18.15 9.44 -5.33
C ARG A 57 -17.34 9.73 -4.06
N ASP A 58 -18.01 10.32 -3.05
CA ASP A 58 -17.46 10.67 -1.74
C ASP A 58 -17.39 9.50 -0.74
N ALA A 59 -17.66 8.27 -1.19
CA ALA A 59 -17.58 7.09 -0.34
C ALA A 59 -16.16 6.87 0.17
N ILE A 60 -16.06 6.52 1.45
CA ILE A 60 -14.79 6.27 2.14
C ILE A 60 -14.50 4.77 2.09
N PHE A 61 -13.30 4.40 1.66
CA PHE A 61 -12.83 3.02 1.55
C PHE A 61 -11.62 2.77 2.43
N ARG A 62 -11.45 1.54 2.87
CA ARG A 62 -10.17 1.05 3.44
C ARG A 62 -9.20 0.87 2.29
N ILE A 63 -8.13 1.67 2.25
CA ILE A 63 -7.21 1.65 1.11
C ILE A 63 -6.07 0.63 1.27
N ALA A 64 -5.98 0.00 2.44
CA ALA A 64 -4.97 -1.01 2.72
C ALA A 64 -3.56 -0.54 2.30
N SER A 65 -2.84 -1.36 1.54
CA SER A 65 -1.43 -1.11 1.20
C SER A 65 -1.19 0.13 0.33
N LEU A 66 -2.21 0.82 -0.17
CA LEU A 66 -2.03 2.17 -0.73
C LEU A 66 -1.61 3.20 0.34
N THR A 67 -1.68 2.85 1.62
CA THR A 67 -1.07 3.59 2.74
C THR A 67 0.45 3.75 2.60
N LYS A 68 1.13 2.74 2.06
CA LYS A 68 2.60 2.67 2.01
C LYS A 68 3.25 3.84 1.26
N PRO A 69 2.85 4.18 0.03
CA PRO A 69 3.41 5.33 -0.68
C PRO A 69 3.21 6.66 0.07
N ILE A 70 2.08 6.81 0.77
CA ILE A 70 1.77 8.01 1.57
C ILE A 70 2.74 8.14 2.74
N VAL A 71 3.00 7.04 3.47
CA VAL A 71 4.02 7.02 4.53
C VAL A 71 5.42 7.22 3.96
N GLY A 72 5.70 6.66 2.78
CA GLY A 72 6.94 6.91 2.04
C GLY A 72 7.17 8.40 1.77
N ALA A 73 6.14 9.10 1.31
CA ALA A 73 6.20 10.55 1.09
C ALA A 73 6.49 11.32 2.39
N ALA A 74 5.88 10.92 3.51
CA ALA A 74 6.17 11.54 4.82
C ALA A 74 7.63 11.34 5.25
N VAL A 75 8.23 10.17 5.02
CA VAL A 75 9.67 9.97 5.29
C VAL A 75 10.51 10.86 4.39
N MET A 76 10.14 11.00 3.10
CA MET A 76 10.88 11.88 2.18
C MET A 76 10.81 13.35 2.61
N LEU A 77 9.68 13.83 3.14
CA LEU A 77 9.58 15.18 3.73
C LEU A 77 10.54 15.37 4.90
N LEU A 78 10.68 14.38 5.77
CA LEU A 78 11.63 14.44 6.88
C LEU A 78 13.09 14.40 6.39
N ILE A 79 13.36 13.75 5.27
CA ILE A 79 14.68 13.77 4.61
C ILE A 79 14.96 15.16 4.02
N GLU A 80 13.99 15.79 3.37
CA GLU A 80 14.11 17.15 2.85
C GLU A 80 14.33 18.20 3.96
N ASP A 81 13.70 17.98 5.11
CA ASP A 81 13.94 18.80 6.32
C ASP A 81 15.35 18.58 6.93
N GLY A 82 16.11 17.58 6.46
CA GLY A 82 17.41 17.21 7.02
C GLY A 82 17.32 16.51 8.39
N ALA A 83 16.13 16.03 8.79
CA ALA A 83 15.93 15.33 10.07
C ALA A 83 16.53 13.91 10.05
N LEU A 84 16.58 13.28 8.90
CA LEU A 84 17.23 11.97 8.66
C LEU A 84 17.70 11.85 7.20
N GLY A 85 18.55 10.86 6.94
CA GLY A 85 19.01 10.50 5.59
C GLY A 85 18.78 9.02 5.27
N LEU A 86 18.68 8.68 3.98
CA LEU A 86 18.50 7.29 3.55
C LEU A 86 19.58 6.33 4.08
N ALA A 87 20.83 6.80 4.18
CA ALA A 87 21.96 6.01 4.68
C ALA A 87 22.06 5.96 6.21
N ASP A 88 21.25 6.73 6.93
CA ASP A 88 21.31 6.75 8.38
C ASP A 88 20.87 5.40 8.98
N PRO A 89 21.56 4.91 10.03
CA PRO A 89 21.11 3.75 10.79
C PRO A 89 19.85 4.11 11.58
N VAL A 90 18.80 3.29 11.40
CA VAL A 90 17.49 3.53 12.07
C VAL A 90 17.58 3.46 13.58
N GLU A 91 18.58 2.78 14.13
CA GLU A 91 18.78 2.66 15.58
C GLU A 91 19.00 4.00 16.30
N LYS A 92 19.28 5.07 15.59
CA LYS A 92 19.29 6.42 16.14
C LYS A 92 17.94 6.84 16.74
N TRP A 93 16.84 6.37 16.13
CA TRP A 93 15.47 6.70 16.53
C TRP A 93 14.70 5.48 17.02
N LEU A 94 15.11 4.29 16.59
CA LEU A 94 14.54 2.99 16.94
C LEU A 94 15.61 2.12 17.61
N PRO A 95 16.03 2.42 18.85
CA PRO A 95 17.08 1.68 19.56
C PRO A 95 16.72 0.20 19.76
N GLU A 96 15.45 -0.17 19.68
CA GLU A 96 14.95 -1.55 19.68
C GLU A 96 15.48 -2.37 18.51
N LEU A 97 15.91 -1.71 17.45
CA LEU A 97 16.51 -2.34 16.26
C LEU A 97 18.04 -2.31 16.26
N ALA A 98 18.69 -1.88 17.35
CA ALA A 98 20.14 -1.92 17.47
C ALA A 98 20.66 -3.33 17.71
N GLY A 99 21.90 -3.61 17.29
CA GLY A 99 22.60 -4.84 17.61
C GLY A 99 21.89 -6.13 17.18
N ARG A 100 21.19 -6.11 16.05
CA ARG A 100 20.33 -7.21 15.61
C ARG A 100 21.08 -8.51 15.40
N ARG A 101 20.38 -9.60 15.66
CA ARG A 101 20.80 -10.95 15.29
C ARG A 101 19.94 -11.48 14.16
N VAL A 102 20.50 -12.35 13.33
CA VAL A 102 19.90 -12.91 12.11
C VAL A 102 19.85 -14.42 12.23
N LEU A 103 18.73 -15.05 11.92
CA LEU A 103 18.59 -16.50 11.86
C LEU A 103 19.63 -17.10 10.88
N ARG A 104 20.21 -18.25 11.22
CA ARG A 104 21.09 -18.97 10.28
C ARG A 104 20.33 -19.50 9.06
N HIS A 105 19.07 -19.87 9.25
CA HIS A 105 18.10 -20.23 8.20
C HIS A 105 16.67 -20.08 8.75
N LEU A 106 15.65 -19.99 7.89
CA LEU A 106 14.28 -19.69 8.29
C LEU A 106 13.67 -20.70 9.27
N SER A 107 14.06 -21.96 9.18
CA SER A 107 13.59 -23.03 10.07
C SER A 107 14.47 -23.23 11.31
N ALA A 108 15.42 -22.33 11.57
CA ALA A 108 16.25 -22.37 12.77
C ALA A 108 15.43 -22.04 14.03
N ASP A 109 15.87 -22.55 15.17
CA ASP A 109 15.37 -22.10 16.48
C ASP A 109 15.72 -20.62 16.68
N LEU A 110 14.95 -19.90 17.49
CA LEU A 110 15.08 -18.45 17.65
C LEU A 110 16.44 -17.99 18.20
N ASP A 111 17.16 -18.85 18.87
CA ASP A 111 18.50 -18.61 19.43
C ASP A 111 19.63 -19.05 18.48
N ASP A 112 19.34 -19.88 17.46
CA ASP A 112 20.34 -20.24 16.44
C ASP A 112 20.53 -19.10 15.42
N THR A 113 21.32 -18.14 15.84
CA THR A 113 21.50 -16.87 15.15
C THR A 113 22.98 -16.51 14.97
N MET A 114 23.21 -15.53 14.09
CA MET A 114 24.49 -14.84 13.92
C MET A 114 24.29 -13.33 14.05
N PRO A 115 25.33 -12.53 14.34
CA PRO A 115 25.19 -11.07 14.32
C PRO A 115 24.80 -10.55 12.92
N ALA A 116 24.02 -9.46 12.89
CA ALA A 116 23.86 -8.68 11.67
C ALA A 116 25.22 -8.11 11.24
N GLN A 117 25.50 -8.12 9.92
CA GLN A 117 26.77 -7.66 9.36
C GLN A 117 26.90 -6.14 9.38
N ARG A 118 25.77 -5.42 9.44
CA ARG A 118 25.71 -3.97 9.56
C ARG A 118 24.40 -3.54 10.23
N ALA A 119 24.32 -2.29 10.61
CA ALA A 119 23.07 -1.67 11.06
C ALA A 119 22.04 -1.61 9.91
N ILE A 120 20.77 -1.58 10.28
CA ILE A 120 19.65 -1.35 9.36
C ILE A 120 19.62 0.15 9.03
N THR A 121 19.52 0.49 7.74
CA THR A 121 19.40 1.88 7.29
C THR A 121 17.94 2.26 7.04
N VAL A 122 17.67 3.56 6.95
CA VAL A 122 16.36 4.09 6.53
C VAL A 122 15.99 3.55 5.14
N GLU A 123 16.95 3.51 4.21
CA GLU A 123 16.73 2.92 2.88
C GLU A 123 16.33 1.45 2.93
N ASP A 124 16.95 0.65 3.80
CA ASP A 124 16.57 -0.76 3.97
C ASP A 124 15.11 -0.92 4.40
N VAL A 125 14.65 -0.06 5.30
CA VAL A 125 13.26 -0.06 5.77
C VAL A 125 12.29 0.30 4.64
N LEU A 126 12.55 1.40 3.93
CA LEU A 126 11.69 1.91 2.86
C LEU A 126 11.68 1.00 1.62
N SER A 127 12.80 0.35 1.33
CA SER A 127 12.93 -0.61 0.22
C SER A 127 12.53 -2.04 0.59
N PHE A 128 12.07 -2.27 1.82
CA PHE A 128 11.68 -3.59 2.34
C PHE A 128 12.82 -4.62 2.37
N ARG A 129 14.03 -4.15 2.59
CA ARG A 129 15.25 -4.98 2.64
C ARG A 129 15.93 -4.98 4.02
N PHE A 130 15.21 -4.56 5.07
CA PHE A 130 15.79 -4.46 6.42
C PHE A 130 15.98 -5.82 7.14
N GLY A 131 15.56 -6.91 6.49
CA GLY A 131 15.81 -8.27 6.96
C GLY A 131 14.64 -8.92 7.70
N PHE A 132 13.45 -8.32 7.75
CA PHE A 132 12.23 -8.93 8.32
C PHE A 132 10.99 -8.60 7.48
N GLY A 133 10.03 -9.51 7.42
CA GLY A 133 8.76 -9.31 6.72
C GLY A 133 8.10 -10.64 6.35
N THR A 134 7.10 -10.57 5.48
CA THR A 134 6.26 -11.71 5.09
C THR A 134 7.09 -12.88 4.58
N ILE A 135 6.79 -14.08 5.08
CA ILE A 135 7.33 -15.36 4.60
C ILE A 135 6.27 -16.00 3.70
N MET A 136 6.54 -16.02 2.39
CA MET A 136 5.65 -16.60 1.38
C MET A 136 5.90 -18.11 1.23
N SER A 137 5.68 -18.86 2.31
CA SER A 137 5.81 -20.31 2.30
C SER A 137 4.70 -20.93 3.15
N PRO A 138 4.16 -22.11 2.77
CA PRO A 138 3.19 -22.83 3.57
C PRO A 138 3.79 -23.49 4.81
N ASP A 139 5.12 -23.51 4.95
CA ASP A 139 5.80 -24.15 6.06
C ASP A 139 5.63 -23.36 7.36
N HIS A 140 5.67 -24.07 8.49
CA HIS A 140 5.64 -23.45 9.80
C HIS A 140 7.07 -23.16 10.28
N TYR A 141 7.31 -21.90 10.63
CA TYR A 141 8.61 -21.43 11.12
C TYR A 141 8.51 -20.98 12.58
N PRO A 142 9.52 -21.28 13.43
CA PRO A 142 9.54 -20.84 14.82
C PRO A 142 9.35 -19.33 14.98
N VAL A 143 9.95 -18.53 14.10
CA VAL A 143 9.83 -17.07 14.14
C VAL A 143 8.41 -16.60 13.83
N ALA A 144 7.68 -17.26 12.93
CA ALA A 144 6.29 -16.92 12.63
C ALA A 144 5.36 -17.24 13.80
N ALA A 145 5.61 -18.35 14.51
CA ALA A 145 4.87 -18.68 15.72
C ALA A 145 5.12 -17.65 16.84
N ALA A 146 6.38 -17.25 17.04
CA ALA A 146 6.74 -16.23 18.03
C ALA A 146 6.17 -14.85 17.69
N GLU A 147 6.16 -14.47 16.40
CA GLU A 147 5.52 -13.25 15.92
C GLU A 147 4.01 -13.24 16.24
N ALA A 148 3.33 -14.36 15.96
CA ALA A 148 1.90 -14.50 16.22
C ALA A 148 1.59 -14.43 17.74
N GLU A 149 2.44 -15.04 18.58
CA GLU A 149 2.32 -14.99 20.05
C GLU A 149 2.46 -13.56 20.59
N ILE A 150 3.39 -12.77 20.04
CA ILE A 150 3.56 -11.35 20.39
C ILE A 150 2.39 -10.51 19.88
N GLY A 151 1.71 -10.94 18.80
CA GLY A 151 0.59 -10.22 18.21
C GLY A 151 1.01 -9.09 17.25
N LEU A 152 2.19 -9.19 16.64
CA LEU A 152 2.70 -8.16 15.72
C LEU A 152 1.87 -8.06 14.44
N LYS A 153 1.31 -9.19 13.95
CA LYS A 153 0.46 -9.26 12.75
C LYS A 153 1.13 -8.68 11.50
N THR A 154 2.39 -9.04 11.28
CA THR A 154 3.16 -8.56 10.13
C THR A 154 2.81 -9.30 8.83
N LEU A 155 2.10 -10.44 8.94
CA LEU A 155 1.68 -11.27 7.83
C LEU A 155 0.25 -10.92 7.41
N GLY A 156 0.08 -10.41 6.21
CA GLY A 156 -1.22 -10.10 5.62
C GLY A 156 -1.75 -8.70 5.96
N PRO A 157 -3.05 -8.45 5.68
CA PRO A 157 -3.68 -7.18 5.98
C PRO A 157 -3.76 -6.96 7.50
N PRO A 158 -3.69 -5.70 8.00
CA PRO A 158 -3.70 -5.38 9.43
C PRO A 158 -5.10 -5.51 10.04
N TRP A 159 -5.79 -6.59 9.74
CA TRP A 159 -7.17 -6.83 10.18
C TRP A 159 -7.36 -8.20 10.85
N PRO A 160 -7.97 -8.23 12.05
CA PRO A 160 -8.27 -7.08 12.92
C PRO A 160 -6.98 -6.32 13.30
N PRO A 161 -7.06 -5.00 13.58
CA PRO A 161 -5.90 -4.24 14.03
C PRO A 161 -5.23 -4.86 15.25
N THR A 162 -3.91 -4.69 15.37
CA THR A 162 -3.20 -5.09 16.58
C THR A 162 -3.61 -4.19 17.75
N PRO A 163 -3.73 -4.69 18.99
CA PRO A 163 -3.96 -3.86 20.16
C PRO A 163 -2.69 -3.20 20.71
N LEU A 164 -1.52 -3.50 20.12
CA LEU A 164 -0.23 -2.96 20.58
C LEU A 164 -0.09 -1.49 20.20
N SER A 165 0.47 -0.70 21.08
CA SER A 165 0.95 0.66 20.76
C SER A 165 2.19 0.61 19.86
N PRO A 166 2.60 1.72 19.22
CA PRO A 166 3.82 1.79 18.43
C PRO A 166 5.07 1.31 19.19
N ASP A 167 5.20 1.71 20.48
CA ASP A 167 6.32 1.34 21.34
C ASP A 167 6.33 -0.15 21.66
N GLU A 168 5.17 -0.72 22.01
CA GLU A 168 5.04 -2.15 22.29
C GLU A 168 5.31 -2.98 21.04
N TRP A 169 4.84 -2.52 19.89
CA TRP A 169 5.02 -3.21 18.62
C TRP A 169 6.50 -3.26 18.20
N ILE A 170 7.20 -2.11 18.22
CA ILE A 170 8.61 -2.08 17.83
C ILE A 170 9.50 -2.82 18.84
N ALA A 171 9.18 -2.74 20.13
CA ALA A 171 9.85 -3.53 21.14
C ALA A 171 9.62 -5.04 20.96
N GLY A 172 8.41 -5.43 20.54
CA GLY A 172 8.07 -6.80 20.14
C GLY A 172 8.93 -7.29 19.00
N LEU A 173 8.99 -6.51 17.89
CA LEU A 173 9.83 -6.82 16.75
C LEU A 173 11.32 -6.88 17.13
N GLY A 174 11.74 -5.99 18.02
CA GLY A 174 13.12 -5.94 18.53
C GLY A 174 13.58 -7.25 19.20
N ARG A 175 12.68 -8.02 19.77
CA ARG A 175 12.99 -9.32 20.42
C ARG A 175 13.15 -10.48 19.45
N LEU A 176 12.60 -10.39 18.24
CA LEU A 176 12.70 -11.45 17.24
C LEU A 176 14.01 -11.32 16.45
N PRO A 177 14.67 -12.40 16.07
CA PRO A 177 15.78 -12.33 15.13
C PRO A 177 15.31 -11.88 13.75
N LEU A 178 16.19 -11.23 12.98
CA LEU A 178 15.96 -10.98 11.58
C LEU A 178 15.96 -12.30 10.79
N LEU A 179 15.22 -12.34 9.70
CA LEU A 179 15.13 -13.48 8.78
C LEU A 179 16.32 -13.52 7.82
N ASP A 180 16.83 -12.34 7.44
CA ASP A 180 17.94 -12.16 6.50
C ASP A 180 18.86 -11.02 6.97
N GLN A 181 20.08 -11.00 6.44
CA GLN A 181 20.99 -9.88 6.65
C GLN A 181 20.40 -8.59 6.05
N PRO A 182 20.51 -7.43 6.74
CA PRO A 182 20.07 -6.16 6.21
C PRO A 182 20.63 -5.88 4.80
N GLY A 183 19.75 -5.48 3.88
CA GLY A 183 20.07 -5.16 2.49
C GLY A 183 20.17 -6.37 1.54
N THR A 184 19.93 -7.60 2.00
CA THR A 184 20.17 -8.79 1.16
C THR A 184 18.95 -9.36 0.47
N ARG A 185 17.75 -9.19 1.06
CA ARG A 185 16.49 -9.73 0.52
C ARG A 185 15.33 -8.77 0.71
N TRP A 186 14.48 -8.71 -0.29
CA TRP A 186 13.19 -8.04 -0.19
C TRP A 186 12.18 -8.91 0.54
N ARG A 187 11.49 -8.31 1.55
CA ARG A 187 10.41 -8.96 2.28
C ARG A 187 9.27 -7.98 2.51
N TYR A 188 8.11 -8.37 2.02
CA TYR A 188 6.92 -7.52 2.02
C TYR A 188 6.46 -7.12 3.43
N ASN A 189 5.81 -5.99 3.50
CA ASN A 189 4.91 -5.44 4.50
C ASN A 189 5.57 -4.78 5.73
N THR A 190 6.31 -5.52 6.55
CA THR A 190 6.74 -5.08 7.88
C THR A 190 7.55 -3.78 7.89
N GLY A 191 8.34 -3.54 6.83
CA GLY A 191 9.09 -2.28 6.68
C GLY A 191 8.21 -1.04 6.70
N ALA A 192 6.96 -1.14 6.25
CA ALA A 192 6.05 0.01 6.23
C ALA A 192 5.49 0.35 7.62
N THR A 193 5.24 -0.64 8.47
CA THR A 193 4.90 -0.41 9.88
C THR A 193 6.07 0.23 10.63
N VAL A 194 7.30 -0.30 10.42
CA VAL A 194 8.53 0.28 10.98
C VAL A 194 8.73 1.73 10.51
N ALA A 195 8.48 2.02 9.23
CA ALA A 195 8.59 3.39 8.70
C ALA A 195 7.58 4.35 9.33
N GLY A 196 6.34 3.89 9.58
CA GLY A 196 5.35 4.68 10.31
C GLY A 196 5.82 5.06 11.72
N ILE A 197 6.36 4.08 12.46
CA ILE A 197 6.92 4.33 13.80
C ILE A 197 8.17 5.21 13.72
N LEU A 198 9.01 5.05 12.68
CA LEU A 198 10.17 5.91 12.46
C LEU A 198 9.74 7.37 12.24
N VAL A 199 8.71 7.62 11.42
CA VAL A 199 8.14 8.98 11.24
C VAL A 199 7.73 9.58 12.57
N GLU A 200 7.01 8.82 13.39
CA GLU A 200 6.55 9.27 14.70
C GLU A 200 7.73 9.66 15.62
N ARG A 201 8.76 8.80 15.69
CA ARG A 201 9.94 9.04 16.54
C ARG A 201 10.80 10.21 16.05
N VAL A 202 10.97 10.37 14.73
CA VAL A 202 11.74 11.46 14.14
C VAL A 202 11.02 12.80 14.31
N ALA A 203 9.72 12.82 14.05
CA ALA A 203 8.90 14.04 14.16
C ALA A 203 8.56 14.41 15.61
N GLY A 204 8.64 13.47 16.55
CA GLY A 204 8.22 13.67 17.94
C GLY A 204 6.70 13.88 18.11
N ALA A 205 5.90 13.38 17.15
CA ALA A 205 4.45 13.49 17.13
C ALA A 205 3.82 12.22 16.57
N PRO A 206 2.57 11.87 16.92
CA PRO A 206 1.89 10.68 16.39
C PRO A 206 1.86 10.64 14.85
N LEU A 207 2.04 9.46 14.25
CA LEU A 207 2.02 9.31 12.79
C LEU A 207 0.77 9.93 12.15
N ALA A 208 -0.39 9.75 12.78
CA ALA A 208 -1.65 10.32 12.28
C ALA A 208 -1.61 11.85 12.19
N GLU A 209 -0.99 12.53 13.15
CA GLU A 209 -0.83 13.98 13.16
C GLU A 209 0.19 14.44 12.12
N VAL A 210 1.31 13.73 12.00
CA VAL A 210 2.34 14.05 10.99
C VAL A 210 1.77 13.93 9.59
N LEU A 211 1.03 12.85 9.29
CA LEU A 211 0.39 12.70 7.99
C LEU A 211 -0.67 13.75 7.75
N ALA A 212 -1.49 14.07 8.74
CA ALA A 212 -2.53 15.10 8.62
C ALA A 212 -1.92 16.47 8.25
N THR A 213 -0.92 16.92 9.00
CA THR A 213 -0.35 18.27 8.83
C THR A 213 0.62 18.38 7.67
N ARG A 214 1.40 17.31 7.37
CA ARG A 214 2.47 17.36 6.40
C ARG A 214 2.08 16.85 5.01
N VAL A 215 1.02 16.01 4.92
CA VAL A 215 0.60 15.39 3.66
C VAL A 215 -0.85 15.74 3.35
N PHE A 216 -1.80 15.47 4.26
CA PHE A 216 -3.21 15.56 3.94
C PHE A 216 -3.69 17.00 3.79
N GLU A 217 -3.38 17.87 4.75
CA GLU A 217 -3.76 19.29 4.68
C GLU A 217 -3.19 20.01 3.45
N PRO A 218 -1.88 19.89 3.11
CA PRO A 218 -1.32 20.53 1.92
C PRO A 218 -1.95 20.04 0.61
N LEU A 219 -2.38 18.75 0.55
CA LEU A 219 -2.99 18.16 -0.63
C LEU A 219 -4.53 18.26 -0.64
N GLY A 220 -5.15 18.77 0.42
CA GLY A 220 -6.61 18.83 0.56
C GLY A 220 -7.28 17.48 0.76
N MET A 221 -6.58 16.45 1.24
CA MET A 221 -7.07 15.09 1.50
C MET A 221 -7.87 15.04 2.82
N THR A 222 -9.07 15.59 2.80
CA THR A 222 -9.87 15.83 4.02
C THR A 222 -10.59 14.61 4.58
N ASP A 223 -10.61 13.52 3.84
CA ASP A 223 -11.31 12.26 4.18
C ASP A 223 -10.33 11.08 4.34
N THR A 224 -9.02 11.37 4.40
CA THR A 224 -7.98 10.37 4.60
C THR A 224 -7.50 10.36 6.06
N GLY A 225 -7.39 9.16 6.64
CA GLY A 225 -6.93 9.01 8.02
C GLY A 225 -6.95 7.57 8.50
N PHE A 226 -6.51 7.33 9.74
CA PHE A 226 -6.52 6.00 10.36
C PHE A 226 -7.86 5.62 10.99
N HIS A 227 -8.83 6.52 11.01
CA HIS A 227 -10.22 6.28 11.39
C HIS A 227 -11.13 7.29 10.71
N VAL A 228 -12.44 7.03 10.75
CA VAL A 228 -13.46 7.90 10.20
C VAL A 228 -14.18 8.59 11.35
N PRO A 229 -14.23 9.93 11.40
CA PRO A 229 -15.01 10.68 12.39
C PRO A 229 -16.50 10.30 12.37
N GLU A 230 -17.15 10.29 13.53
CA GLU A 230 -18.57 9.86 13.68
C GLU A 230 -19.50 10.50 12.64
N GLY A 231 -19.36 11.81 12.40
CA GLY A 231 -20.17 12.52 11.41
C GLY A 231 -20.02 12.04 9.96
N LYS A 232 -18.92 11.31 9.64
CA LYS A 232 -18.60 10.80 8.31
C LYS A 232 -18.79 9.27 8.19
N LEU A 233 -19.07 8.53 9.27
CA LEU A 233 -19.24 7.07 9.25
C LEU A 233 -20.32 6.59 8.27
N HIS A 234 -21.31 7.42 7.98
CA HIS A 234 -22.34 7.11 7.00
C HIS A 234 -21.81 7.00 5.56
N ARG A 235 -20.60 7.49 5.29
CA ARG A 235 -19.89 7.39 4.01
C ARG A 235 -18.96 6.19 3.95
N LEU A 236 -18.57 5.59 5.09
CA LEU A 236 -17.67 4.45 5.13
C LEU A 236 -18.34 3.21 4.57
N THR A 237 -17.69 2.56 3.62
CA THR A 237 -18.14 1.31 3.01
C THR A 237 -17.95 0.13 3.96
N SER A 238 -18.73 -0.94 3.80
CA SER A 238 -18.43 -2.24 4.43
C SER A 238 -17.33 -2.97 3.69
N MET A 239 -16.59 -3.86 4.35
CA MET A 239 -15.50 -4.65 3.77
C MET A 239 -15.87 -6.14 3.83
N TYR A 240 -15.60 -6.86 2.75
CA TYR A 240 -16.00 -8.25 2.57
C TYR A 240 -14.84 -9.13 2.16
N GLN A 241 -14.81 -10.35 2.71
CA GLN A 241 -13.95 -11.43 2.24
C GLN A 241 -14.73 -12.35 1.30
N PRO A 242 -14.20 -12.66 0.11
CA PRO A 242 -14.80 -13.65 -0.76
C PRO A 242 -14.60 -15.06 -0.21
N GLY A 243 -15.64 -15.90 -0.34
CA GLY A 243 -15.66 -17.31 0.06
C GLY A 243 -16.46 -18.16 -0.92
N ALA A 244 -16.60 -19.44 -0.64
CA ALA A 244 -17.34 -20.39 -1.49
C ALA A 244 -18.80 -19.99 -1.66
N ASP A 245 -19.43 -19.45 -0.61
CA ASP A 245 -20.85 -19.07 -0.58
C ASP A 245 -21.09 -17.59 -0.88
N GLY A 246 -20.09 -16.90 -1.45
CA GLY A 246 -20.17 -15.47 -1.78
C GLY A 246 -19.30 -14.58 -0.86
N LEU A 247 -19.77 -13.37 -0.61
CA LEU A 247 -19.06 -12.35 0.17
C LEU A 247 -19.49 -12.38 1.64
N THR A 248 -18.54 -12.55 2.55
CA THR A 248 -18.76 -12.50 4.00
C THR A 248 -18.30 -11.15 4.56
N LEU A 249 -19.14 -10.48 5.36
CA LEU A 249 -18.80 -9.22 6.03
C LEU A 249 -17.61 -9.43 6.99
N VAL A 250 -16.58 -8.62 6.84
CA VAL A 250 -15.39 -8.60 7.70
C VAL A 250 -15.42 -7.40 8.64
N ASP A 251 -15.72 -6.21 8.10
CA ASP A 251 -15.80 -4.98 8.89
C ASP A 251 -16.85 -4.02 8.31
N GLY A 252 -17.69 -3.49 9.19
CA GLY A 252 -18.74 -2.54 8.83
C GLY A 252 -18.35 -1.09 9.17
N PRO A 253 -19.27 -0.13 8.90
CA PRO A 253 -19.00 1.28 9.17
C PRO A 253 -18.77 1.62 10.65
N ARG A 254 -19.29 0.82 11.57
CA ARG A 254 -19.10 1.00 13.03
C ARG A 254 -18.12 -0.02 13.62
N GLY A 255 -17.27 -0.60 12.78
CA GLY A 255 -16.25 -1.56 13.18
C GLY A 255 -14.91 -0.90 13.54
N TRP A 256 -13.81 -1.49 13.05
CA TRP A 256 -12.47 -1.12 13.46
C TRP A 256 -12.05 0.32 13.13
N TYR A 257 -12.63 0.91 12.09
CA TYR A 257 -12.31 2.27 11.65
C TYR A 257 -13.24 3.35 12.23
N ALA A 258 -14.13 3.00 13.16
CA ALA A 258 -14.99 3.96 13.85
C ALA A 258 -14.30 4.72 15.00
N ALA A 259 -13.10 4.31 15.38
CA ALA A 259 -12.26 4.93 16.40
C ALA A 259 -10.78 4.86 16.01
N PRO A 260 -9.92 5.73 16.58
CA PRO A 260 -8.48 5.65 16.37
C PRO A 260 -7.94 4.28 16.79
N PRO A 261 -7.08 3.64 15.96
CA PRO A 261 -6.42 2.38 16.33
C PRO A 261 -5.33 2.60 17.38
N ALA A 262 -4.96 1.54 18.11
CA ALA A 262 -3.82 1.58 19.04
C ALA A 262 -2.49 1.83 18.29
N LEU A 263 -2.34 1.21 17.12
CA LEU A 263 -1.22 1.41 16.20
C LEU A 263 -1.76 2.05 14.90
N PRO A 264 -1.45 3.30 14.59
CA PRO A 264 -1.58 3.86 13.26
C PRO A 264 -0.63 3.14 12.29
N ASP A 265 -1.12 2.06 11.64
CA ASP A 265 -0.24 1.16 10.90
C ASP A 265 0.09 1.70 9.50
N GLY A 266 1.35 2.08 9.32
CA GLY A 266 1.89 2.56 8.03
C GLY A 266 1.86 1.51 6.91
N SER A 267 1.60 0.23 7.24
CA SER A 267 1.52 -0.82 6.22
C SER A 267 0.16 -0.90 5.51
N GLY A 268 -0.91 -0.36 6.13
CA GLY A 268 -2.24 -0.53 5.52
C GLY A 268 -3.40 0.06 6.31
N GLY A 269 -3.13 0.93 7.28
CA GLY A 269 -4.14 1.39 8.23
C GLY A 269 -5.05 2.53 7.77
N LEU A 270 -4.81 3.14 6.59
CA LEU A 270 -5.59 4.29 6.15
C LEU A 270 -6.92 3.91 5.50
N VAL A 271 -7.87 4.82 5.68
CA VAL A 271 -9.05 4.98 4.82
C VAL A 271 -8.90 6.23 3.96
N SER A 272 -9.59 6.28 2.81
CA SER A 272 -9.55 7.43 1.90
C SER A 272 -10.76 7.44 0.97
N THR A 273 -10.89 8.49 0.18
CA THR A 273 -11.82 8.63 -0.95
C THR A 273 -11.07 8.59 -2.28
N ILE A 274 -11.81 8.50 -3.37
CA ILE A 274 -11.22 8.52 -4.72
C ILE A 274 -10.54 9.88 -4.99
N ASP A 275 -11.15 10.98 -4.54
CA ASP A 275 -10.64 12.34 -4.76
C ASP A 275 -9.37 12.62 -3.93
N ASP A 276 -9.32 12.17 -2.69
CA ASP A 276 -8.12 12.28 -1.86
C ASP A 276 -6.96 11.44 -2.45
N MET A 277 -7.26 10.24 -2.95
CA MET A 277 -6.24 9.43 -3.62
C MET A 277 -5.78 10.04 -4.92
N GLU A 278 -6.66 10.66 -5.69
CA GLU A 278 -6.31 11.40 -6.91
C GLU A 278 -5.38 12.55 -6.58
N ALA A 279 -5.65 13.36 -5.56
CA ALA A 279 -4.79 14.45 -5.13
C ALA A 279 -3.35 13.98 -4.78
N PHE A 280 -3.23 12.84 -4.08
CA PHE A 280 -1.93 12.24 -3.79
C PHE A 280 -1.21 11.74 -5.05
N THR A 281 -1.92 11.06 -5.93
CA THR A 281 -1.32 10.49 -7.16
C THR A 281 -0.95 11.58 -8.15
N ALA A 282 -1.75 12.63 -8.28
CA ALA A 282 -1.46 13.80 -9.10
C ALA A 282 -0.21 14.56 -8.61
N MET A 283 -0.02 14.67 -7.28
CA MET A 283 1.20 15.23 -6.69
C MET A 283 2.44 14.48 -7.16
N LEU A 284 2.43 13.14 -7.10
CA LEU A 284 3.55 12.32 -7.58
C LEU A 284 3.73 12.43 -9.10
N ALA A 285 2.63 12.43 -9.87
CA ALA A 285 2.67 12.57 -11.34
C ALA A 285 3.22 13.92 -11.78
N ALA A 286 3.07 14.95 -10.95
CA ALA A 286 3.62 16.30 -11.15
C ALA A 286 5.02 16.48 -10.52
N ASP A 287 5.82 15.40 -10.44
CA ASP A 287 7.19 15.44 -9.89
C ASP A 287 7.27 16.08 -8.49
N GLY A 288 6.26 15.82 -7.67
CA GLY A 288 6.18 16.28 -6.29
C GLY A 288 5.16 17.39 -6.04
N GLY A 289 4.61 18.01 -7.09
CA GLY A 289 3.46 18.94 -7.02
C GLY A 289 3.58 20.08 -5.97
N GLY A 290 4.78 20.48 -5.60
CA GLY A 290 5.04 21.46 -4.55
C GLY A 290 5.04 20.92 -3.11
N LEU A 291 4.71 19.64 -2.91
CA LEU A 291 4.83 18.95 -1.62
C LEU A 291 6.23 18.33 -1.44
N LEU A 292 6.69 17.60 -2.45
CA LEU A 292 8.02 16.99 -2.49
C LEU A 292 8.87 17.64 -3.57
N SER A 293 10.19 17.53 -3.45
CA SER A 293 11.10 17.87 -4.54
C SER A 293 11.06 16.80 -5.63
N THR A 294 11.36 17.19 -6.86
CA THR A 294 11.55 16.25 -8.00
C THR A 294 12.58 15.17 -7.67
N GLU A 295 13.63 15.50 -6.92
CA GLU A 295 14.66 14.54 -6.52
C GLU A 295 14.11 13.49 -5.54
N SER A 296 13.27 13.89 -4.58
CA SER A 296 12.60 12.97 -3.67
C SER A 296 11.70 11.99 -4.42
N VAL A 297 10.89 12.47 -5.36
CA VAL A 297 10.06 11.61 -6.21
C VAL A 297 10.92 10.66 -7.03
N ARG A 298 11.99 11.16 -7.67
CA ARG A 298 12.93 10.32 -8.42
C ARG A 298 13.54 9.23 -7.55
N LEU A 299 13.93 9.53 -6.30
CA LEU A 299 14.46 8.54 -5.35
C LEU A 299 13.40 7.51 -4.94
N MET A 300 12.14 7.91 -4.78
CA MET A 300 11.04 6.99 -4.48
C MET A 300 10.80 6.00 -5.63
N LEU A 301 10.98 6.43 -6.88
CA LEU A 301 10.71 5.65 -8.08
C LEU A 301 11.91 4.82 -8.58
N LEU A 302 13.07 4.93 -7.96
CA LEU A 302 14.24 4.15 -8.35
C LEU A 302 14.11 2.69 -7.86
N ASP A 303 14.18 1.73 -8.80
CA ASP A 303 14.14 0.30 -8.47
C ASP A 303 15.35 -0.09 -7.59
N ARG A 304 15.08 -0.71 -6.45
CA ARG A 304 16.06 -1.18 -5.47
C ARG A 304 16.10 -2.70 -5.33
N THR A 305 15.32 -3.40 -6.16
CA THR A 305 15.28 -4.86 -6.13
C THR A 305 16.39 -5.48 -6.98
N THR A 306 16.89 -6.62 -6.54
CA THR A 306 17.80 -7.46 -7.31
C THR A 306 17.00 -8.44 -8.18
N GLU A 307 17.63 -9.04 -9.18
CA GLU A 307 17.01 -10.10 -9.99
C GLU A 307 16.54 -11.29 -9.12
N ARG A 308 17.26 -11.56 -8.04
CA ARG A 308 16.85 -12.56 -7.06
C ARG A 308 15.56 -12.15 -6.35
N ASP A 309 15.48 -10.90 -5.88
CA ASP A 309 14.27 -10.40 -5.22
C ASP A 309 13.07 -10.51 -6.15
N LYS A 310 13.22 -10.15 -7.43
CA LYS A 310 12.16 -10.26 -8.45
C LYS A 310 11.72 -11.68 -8.67
N THR A 311 12.66 -12.61 -8.82
CA THR A 311 12.36 -14.03 -9.05
C THR A 311 11.65 -14.66 -7.85
N GLU A 312 12.17 -14.42 -6.63
CA GLU A 312 11.61 -15.00 -5.40
C GLU A 312 10.23 -14.39 -5.03
N ASN A 313 9.93 -13.18 -5.52
CA ASN A 313 8.72 -12.44 -5.23
C ASN A 313 7.90 -12.11 -6.49
N ALA A 314 7.99 -12.94 -7.52
CA ALA A 314 7.29 -12.73 -8.80
C ALA A 314 5.76 -12.55 -8.65
N VAL A 315 5.15 -13.12 -7.62
CA VAL A 315 3.73 -12.92 -7.30
C VAL A 315 3.38 -11.46 -7.01
N PHE A 316 4.35 -10.65 -6.53
CA PHE A 316 4.18 -9.21 -6.27
C PHE A 316 4.61 -8.34 -7.44
N PHE A 317 5.64 -8.75 -8.17
CA PHE A 317 6.27 -7.90 -9.18
C PHE A 317 5.84 -8.23 -10.60
N GLY A 318 5.25 -9.42 -10.83
CA GLY A 318 5.04 -9.92 -12.19
C GLY A 318 6.37 -10.00 -12.95
N ASP A 319 6.29 -9.92 -14.27
CA ASP A 319 7.47 -10.09 -15.15
C ASP A 319 8.32 -8.81 -15.27
N GLN A 320 7.85 -7.65 -14.78
CA GLN A 320 8.43 -6.35 -15.13
C GLN A 320 8.46 -5.32 -14.00
N GLY A 321 8.04 -5.73 -12.83
CA GLY A 321 8.00 -4.87 -11.65
C GLY A 321 9.27 -4.98 -10.80
N GLY A 322 9.51 -3.94 -10.03
CA GLY A 322 10.47 -3.87 -8.95
C GLY A 322 9.89 -3.09 -7.78
N TRP A 323 10.72 -2.72 -6.85
CA TRP A 323 10.32 -1.95 -5.67
C TRP A 323 11.25 -0.76 -5.46
N GLY A 324 10.65 0.42 -5.35
CA GLY A 324 11.34 1.65 -4.97
C GLY A 324 11.31 1.88 -3.47
N LEU A 325 11.03 3.10 -3.05
CA LEU A 325 10.76 3.42 -1.65
C LEU A 325 9.26 3.40 -1.41
N MET A 326 8.76 2.33 -0.80
CA MET A 326 7.37 2.12 -0.37
C MET A 326 6.34 1.90 -1.49
N MET A 327 6.75 1.67 -2.75
CA MET A 327 5.84 1.37 -3.86
C MET A 327 6.49 0.51 -4.92
N ALA A 328 5.66 -0.15 -5.73
CA ALA A 328 6.12 -0.82 -6.93
C ALA A 328 6.51 0.21 -7.99
N VAL A 329 7.56 -0.13 -8.74
CA VAL A 329 8.09 0.70 -9.83
C VAL A 329 8.34 -0.17 -11.08
N PRO A 330 8.27 0.40 -12.29
CA PRO A 330 8.70 -0.30 -13.48
C PRO A 330 10.21 -0.51 -13.46
N THR A 331 10.69 -1.61 -14.03
CA THR A 331 12.13 -1.86 -14.18
C THR A 331 12.64 -1.38 -15.52
N GLU A 332 13.90 -0.94 -15.61
CA GLU A 332 14.52 -0.52 -16.88
C GLU A 332 14.64 -1.67 -17.90
N ALA A 333 14.69 -2.92 -17.42
CA ALA A 333 14.64 -4.10 -18.29
C ALA A 333 13.32 -4.25 -19.08
N ALA A 334 12.35 -3.38 -18.84
CA ALA A 334 11.06 -3.32 -19.51
C ALA A 334 11.10 -2.92 -21.00
N GLY A 335 12.15 -3.27 -21.73
CA GLY A 335 12.07 -3.43 -23.18
C GLY A 335 11.11 -4.54 -23.60
N SER A 336 10.77 -5.43 -22.68
CA SER A 336 9.72 -6.46 -22.77
C SER A 336 8.49 -5.98 -22.00
N ARG A 337 7.63 -5.20 -22.63
CA ARG A 337 6.30 -4.88 -22.05
C ARG A 337 5.48 -6.17 -21.98
N SER A 338 4.92 -6.48 -20.80
CA SER A 338 3.90 -7.55 -20.71
C SER A 338 2.90 -7.35 -21.85
N THR A 339 2.64 -8.39 -22.61
CA THR A 339 1.64 -8.38 -23.69
C THR A 339 0.22 -8.46 -23.14
N ASP A 340 0.08 -8.83 -21.86
CA ASP A 340 -1.22 -8.85 -21.20
C ASP A 340 -1.72 -7.43 -20.91
N PRO A 341 -2.81 -7.00 -21.54
CA PRO A 341 -3.35 -5.66 -21.36
C PRO A 341 -3.91 -5.42 -19.95
N GLY A 342 -4.21 -6.47 -19.19
CA GLY A 342 -4.70 -6.36 -17.82
C GLY A 342 -3.61 -6.17 -16.77
N THR A 343 -2.34 -6.44 -17.08
CA THR A 343 -1.24 -6.28 -16.12
C THR A 343 -1.04 -4.81 -15.73
N PRO A 344 -1.13 -4.41 -14.45
CA PRO A 344 -0.87 -3.05 -14.01
C PRO A 344 0.54 -2.58 -14.42
N ARG A 345 0.65 -1.38 -14.99
CA ARG A 345 1.92 -0.79 -15.46
C ARG A 345 2.19 0.53 -14.77
N GLY A 346 3.46 0.95 -14.78
CA GLY A 346 3.87 2.18 -14.13
C GLY A 346 4.20 1.96 -12.66
N TYR A 347 4.26 3.06 -11.90
CA TYR A 347 4.48 3.02 -10.46
C TYR A 347 3.16 3.14 -9.69
N GLY A 348 3.17 2.68 -8.44
CA GLY A 348 2.00 2.67 -7.55
C GLY A 348 1.95 1.39 -6.73
N TRP A 349 0.77 1.00 -6.24
CA TRP A 349 0.61 -0.26 -5.53
C TRP A 349 -0.84 -0.77 -5.53
N ASP A 350 -1.03 -1.97 -4.97
CA ASP A 350 -2.33 -2.60 -4.78
C ASP A 350 -2.62 -2.76 -3.29
N GLY A 351 -3.87 -2.64 -2.90
CA GLY A 351 -4.32 -2.82 -1.52
C GLY A 351 -5.08 -4.13 -1.31
N GLY A 352 -4.81 -4.80 -0.19
CA GLY A 352 -5.47 -6.03 0.19
C GLY A 352 -7.00 -5.93 0.38
N SER A 353 -7.54 -4.72 0.40
CA SER A 353 -8.98 -4.44 0.33
C SER A 353 -9.58 -4.47 -1.08
N GLY A 354 -8.78 -4.87 -2.09
CA GLY A 354 -9.17 -4.88 -3.49
C GLY A 354 -9.00 -3.53 -4.19
N THR A 355 -8.21 -2.65 -3.62
CA THR A 355 -7.87 -1.34 -4.18
C THR A 355 -6.64 -1.43 -5.06
N THR A 356 -6.54 -0.57 -6.07
CA THR A 356 -5.38 -0.48 -6.97
C THR A 356 -5.14 0.95 -7.41
N TRP A 357 -3.88 1.30 -7.61
CA TRP A 357 -3.44 2.54 -8.22
C TRP A 357 -2.15 2.31 -9.02
N ARG A 358 -2.11 2.86 -10.22
CA ARG A 358 -0.87 3.04 -11.01
C ARG A 358 -0.92 4.35 -11.77
N THR A 359 0.26 4.95 -11.91
CA THR A 359 0.55 6.01 -12.87
C THR A 359 1.59 5.49 -13.85
N ASP A 360 1.27 5.48 -15.13
CA ASP A 360 2.16 5.06 -16.22
C ASP A 360 2.73 6.29 -16.94
N PRO A 361 3.97 6.69 -16.66
CA PRO A 361 4.58 7.87 -17.31
C PRO A 361 4.74 7.72 -18.83
N ALA A 362 4.76 6.48 -19.35
CA ALA A 362 4.93 6.25 -20.77
C ALA A 362 3.67 6.57 -21.58
N THR A 363 2.50 6.50 -20.95
CA THR A 363 1.20 6.75 -21.61
C THR A 363 0.48 7.96 -21.02
N GLY A 364 0.96 8.50 -19.90
CA GLY A 364 0.28 9.54 -19.12
C GLY A 364 -0.99 9.08 -18.41
N LEU A 365 -1.27 7.77 -18.40
CA LEU A 365 -2.46 7.22 -17.76
C LEU A 365 -2.25 7.06 -16.25
N THR A 366 -3.08 7.68 -15.44
CA THR A 366 -3.30 7.34 -14.05
C THR A 366 -4.64 6.62 -13.90
N GLY A 367 -4.65 5.51 -13.16
CA GLY A 367 -5.86 4.78 -12.80
C GLY A 367 -5.89 4.46 -11.33
N ILE A 368 -7.06 4.64 -10.72
CA ILE A 368 -7.34 4.34 -9.31
C ILE A 368 -8.67 3.60 -9.24
N MET A 369 -8.73 2.48 -8.50
CA MET A 369 -9.99 1.81 -8.21
C MET A 369 -10.06 1.45 -6.74
N LEU A 370 -11.13 1.84 -6.08
CA LEU A 370 -11.42 1.54 -4.68
C LEU A 370 -12.63 0.61 -4.61
N THR A 371 -12.46 -0.53 -3.94
CA THR A 371 -13.51 -1.55 -3.79
C THR A 371 -13.69 -1.99 -2.33
N GLN A 372 -14.64 -2.88 -2.11
CA GLN A 372 -15.04 -3.41 -0.81
C GLN A 372 -14.67 -4.90 -0.63
N ARG A 373 -14.06 -5.50 -1.66
CA ARG A 373 -13.78 -6.94 -1.70
C ARG A 373 -12.30 -7.21 -1.46
N MET A 374 -12.00 -7.87 -0.35
CA MET A 374 -10.63 -8.24 -0.02
C MET A 374 -10.00 -9.13 -1.11
N ALA A 375 -8.71 -8.91 -1.35
CA ALA A 375 -7.90 -9.79 -2.19
C ALA A 375 -7.70 -11.14 -1.48
N THR A 376 -7.69 -12.22 -2.25
CA THR A 376 -7.42 -13.58 -1.76
C THR A 376 -5.97 -14.02 -1.96
N SER A 377 -5.22 -13.26 -2.74
CA SER A 377 -3.80 -13.46 -3.01
C SER A 377 -3.15 -12.14 -3.39
N PRO A 378 -1.81 -12.05 -3.42
CA PRO A 378 -1.11 -10.88 -3.94
C PRO A 378 -1.30 -10.65 -5.46
N ALA A 379 -1.68 -11.69 -6.21
CA ALA A 379 -1.94 -11.56 -7.65
C ALA A 379 -3.20 -10.72 -7.91
N PRO A 380 -3.22 -9.89 -8.99
CA PRO A 380 -4.37 -9.10 -9.36
C PRO A 380 -5.62 -9.96 -9.55
N SER A 381 -6.77 -9.48 -9.05
CA SER A 381 -8.07 -10.12 -9.27
C SER A 381 -8.56 -9.92 -10.71
N ALA A 382 -9.55 -10.73 -11.14
CA ALA A 382 -10.20 -10.52 -12.43
C ALA A 382 -10.75 -9.09 -12.58
N LEU A 383 -11.39 -8.55 -11.54
CA LEU A 383 -11.85 -7.15 -11.52
C LEU A 383 -10.68 -6.16 -11.76
N THR A 384 -9.54 -6.38 -11.12
CA THR A 384 -8.36 -5.52 -11.29
C THR A 384 -7.81 -5.61 -12.73
N LEU A 385 -7.71 -6.82 -13.29
CA LEU A 385 -7.25 -7.03 -14.66
C LEU A 385 -8.20 -6.40 -15.69
N ASP A 386 -9.51 -6.57 -15.50
CA ASP A 386 -10.53 -6.00 -16.39
C ASP A 386 -10.54 -4.47 -16.31
N PHE A 387 -10.39 -3.88 -15.10
CA PHE A 387 -10.23 -2.43 -14.94
C PHE A 387 -9.05 -1.91 -15.76
N TRP A 388 -7.86 -2.49 -15.60
CA TRP A 388 -6.65 -2.02 -16.32
C TRP A 388 -6.72 -2.27 -17.81
N THR A 389 -7.37 -3.35 -18.25
CA THR A 389 -7.61 -3.61 -19.68
C THR A 389 -8.51 -2.54 -20.28
N ALA A 390 -9.63 -2.25 -19.64
CA ALA A 390 -10.60 -1.26 -20.13
C ALA A 390 -10.05 0.17 -20.03
N ALA A 391 -9.34 0.52 -18.96
CA ALA A 391 -8.70 1.83 -18.82
C ALA A 391 -7.71 2.14 -19.93
N ARG A 392 -6.86 1.17 -20.32
CA ARG A 392 -5.94 1.34 -21.44
C ARG A 392 -6.64 1.36 -22.78
N ALA A 393 -7.65 0.54 -22.98
CA ALA A 393 -8.44 0.53 -24.21
C ALA A 393 -9.23 1.85 -24.39
N ALA A 394 -9.51 2.58 -23.32
CA ALA A 394 -10.15 3.88 -23.37
C ALA A 394 -9.22 4.99 -23.87
N CYS A 395 -7.89 4.82 -23.78
CA CYS A 395 -6.93 5.80 -24.26
C CYS A 395 -7.03 5.94 -25.78
N ALA A 396 -7.06 7.20 -26.25
CA ALA A 396 -7.15 7.54 -27.67
C ALA A 396 -5.81 7.35 -28.40
#